data_35232a9db0027e0b04a409ed41918f40
#
_entry.id   35232a9db0027e0b04a409ed41918f40
#
_cell.length_a   1.000
_cell.length_b   1.000
_cell.length_c   1.000
_cell.angle_alpha   90.00
_cell.angle_beta   90.00
_cell.angle_gamma   90.00
#
_symmetry.space_group_name_H-M   'P 1'
#
loop_
_entity.id
_entity.type
_entity.pdbx_description
1 polymer ?
#
loop_
_entity_poly.entity_id
_entity_poly.type
_entity_poly.pdbx_seq_one_letter_code
_entity_poly.pdbx_strand_id
1 'polypeptide(L)'
;RLAVSYALDYDSFRTVFGSAYASNPNRGFVPPVTVGYKETEALGQDLDKAAQYMADAGYAEKNADGFYVNADGESCAFTLTCNAGKEAHVGYAELVKTQLEQFGIQVVLETLDADSYNAKTSNKFSENNITMEAAIYGYTAAGMGMKNGLASIYVDGTHPVQGGCQVFDEEFQAILSAMGEAKTVEEYTAAAGSLQDWYAAHMPLIALYWDSQILVHSAAYENFTVDAVFGLNNANTWFSITAK
;
A
#
# COMPACT_ATOMS: atom_id res chain seq x y z
N ARG A 1 -2.15 7.71 -10.83
CA ARG A 1 -2.07 7.18 -9.45
C ARG A 1 -2.55 8.22 -8.42
N LEU A 2 -2.09 9.47 -8.51
CA LEU A 2 -2.54 10.57 -7.64
C LEU A 2 -4.05 10.81 -7.76
N ALA A 3 -4.61 10.85 -8.96
CA ALA A 3 -6.05 10.96 -9.16
C ALA A 3 -6.82 9.84 -8.43
N VAL A 4 -6.41 8.59 -8.61
CA VAL A 4 -6.99 7.43 -7.92
C VAL A 4 -6.92 7.60 -6.40
N SER A 5 -5.77 8.03 -5.86
CA SER A 5 -5.60 8.21 -4.41
C SER A 5 -6.51 9.27 -3.81
N TYR A 6 -6.88 10.30 -4.56
CA TYR A 6 -7.83 11.33 -4.10
C TYR A 6 -9.29 10.99 -4.39
N ALA A 7 -9.55 10.07 -5.32
CA ALA A 7 -10.92 9.65 -5.65
C ALA A 7 -11.51 8.65 -4.63
N LEU A 8 -10.67 7.95 -3.85
CA LEU A 8 -11.11 6.92 -2.91
C LEU A 8 -11.59 7.52 -1.58
N ASP A 9 -12.71 7.00 -1.08
CA ASP A 9 -13.23 7.24 0.27
C ASP A 9 -12.67 6.20 1.25
N TYR A 10 -11.64 6.57 1.97
CA TYR A 10 -10.93 5.71 2.93
C TYR A 10 -11.75 5.41 4.18
N ASP A 11 -12.67 6.29 4.57
CA ASP A 11 -13.56 6.05 5.71
C ASP A 11 -14.51 4.88 5.44
N SER A 12 -14.94 4.71 4.20
CA SER A 12 -15.73 3.56 3.77
C SER A 12 -14.94 2.25 3.92
N PHE A 13 -13.68 2.19 3.48
CA PHE A 13 -12.84 0.99 3.66
C PHE A 13 -12.63 0.66 5.13
N ARG A 14 -12.29 1.64 5.93
CA ARG A 14 -12.11 1.49 7.37
C ARG A 14 -13.38 1.01 8.07
N THR A 15 -14.52 1.54 7.68
CA THR A 15 -15.82 1.24 8.33
C THR A 15 -16.34 -0.15 7.93
N VAL A 16 -16.15 -0.54 6.66
CA VAL A 16 -16.70 -1.82 6.14
C VAL A 16 -15.78 -2.99 6.51
N PHE A 17 -14.48 -2.81 6.44
CA PHE A 17 -13.52 -3.91 6.53
C PHE A 17 -12.59 -3.84 7.75
N GLY A 18 -12.40 -2.66 8.32
CA GLY A 18 -11.53 -2.47 9.47
C GLY A 18 -12.14 -2.92 10.80
N SER A 19 -11.28 -3.20 11.77
CA SER A 19 -11.70 -3.40 13.16
C SER A 19 -12.10 -2.07 13.81
N ALA A 20 -12.60 -2.13 15.03
CA ALA A 20 -12.88 -0.94 15.84
C ALA A 20 -11.65 -0.04 16.09
N TYR A 21 -10.45 -0.56 15.82
CA TYR A 21 -9.17 0.13 16.00
C TYR A 21 -8.49 0.47 14.65
N ALA A 22 -9.19 0.28 13.55
CA ALA A 22 -8.69 0.64 12.23
C ALA A 22 -8.57 2.15 12.07
N SER A 23 -7.59 2.61 11.30
CA SER A 23 -7.31 4.02 11.03
C SER A 23 -7.10 4.28 9.55
N ASN A 24 -7.29 5.54 9.16
CA ASN A 24 -6.97 5.99 7.82
C ASN A 24 -5.46 6.05 7.64
N PRO A 25 -4.95 5.62 6.49
CA PRO A 25 -3.53 5.64 6.19
C PRO A 25 -3.05 7.06 5.81
N ASN A 26 -1.74 7.19 5.65
CA ASN A 26 -1.11 8.38 5.12
C ASN A 26 -0.46 8.13 3.75
N ARG A 27 -0.06 9.20 3.08
CA ARG A 27 0.56 9.14 1.75
C ARG A 27 1.95 8.53 1.76
N GLY A 28 2.66 8.60 2.88
CA GLY A 28 3.99 7.98 3.05
C GLY A 28 3.97 6.46 3.19
N PHE A 29 2.79 5.84 3.24
CA PHE A 29 2.59 4.39 3.29
C PHE A 29 3.13 3.69 4.55
N VAL A 30 3.55 4.41 5.57
CA VAL A 30 4.18 3.85 6.77
C VAL A 30 3.34 4.17 8.00
N PRO A 31 2.93 3.17 8.80
CA PRO A 31 2.18 3.39 10.01
C PRO A 31 3.03 4.02 11.13
N PRO A 32 2.43 4.80 12.05
CA PRO A 32 3.14 5.57 13.09
C PRO A 32 4.00 4.74 14.04
N VAL A 33 3.75 3.44 14.18
CA VAL A 33 4.52 2.53 15.05
C VAL A 33 5.87 2.12 14.46
N THR A 34 6.15 2.46 13.21
CA THR A 34 7.35 2.02 12.49
C THR A 34 8.53 2.94 12.84
N VAL A 35 9.70 2.35 13.10
CA VAL A 35 10.94 3.11 13.31
C VAL A 35 11.28 3.91 12.05
N GLY A 36 11.55 5.20 12.21
CA GLY A 36 11.78 6.12 11.09
C GLY A 36 10.49 6.69 10.49
N TYR A 37 9.34 6.47 11.13
CA TYR A 37 8.08 7.11 10.73
C TYR A 37 8.24 8.63 10.65
N LYS A 38 7.67 9.19 9.59
CA LYS A 38 7.50 10.62 9.39
C LYS A 38 6.02 10.89 9.13
N GLU A 39 5.47 11.89 9.76
CA GLU A 39 4.11 12.32 9.45
C GLU A 39 4.06 12.87 8.02
N THR A 40 3.14 12.34 7.23
CA THR A 40 2.81 12.80 5.88
C THR A 40 1.31 13.06 5.80
N GLU A 41 0.85 13.73 4.74
CA GLU A 41 -0.58 14.01 4.54
C GLU A 41 -1.40 12.72 4.69
N ALA A 42 -2.47 12.78 5.47
CA ALA A 42 -3.42 11.67 5.58
C ALA A 42 -4.11 11.43 4.24
N LEU A 43 -4.38 10.18 3.91
CA LEU A 43 -5.21 9.83 2.77
C LEU A 43 -6.68 10.17 3.08
N GLY A 44 -7.29 10.90 2.18
CA GLY A 44 -8.68 11.34 2.26
C GLY A 44 -9.23 11.61 0.87
N GLN A 45 -10.55 11.51 0.73
CA GLN A 45 -11.22 11.82 -0.54
C GLN A 45 -11.19 13.33 -0.81
N ASP A 46 -10.77 13.70 -2.03
CA ASP A 46 -10.84 15.06 -2.57
C ASP A 46 -11.07 14.95 -4.08
N LEU A 47 -12.34 14.98 -4.46
CA LEU A 47 -12.74 14.78 -5.86
C LEU A 47 -12.30 15.92 -6.78
N ASP A 48 -12.11 17.13 -6.25
CA ASP A 48 -11.63 18.27 -7.03
C ASP A 48 -10.15 18.09 -7.36
N LYS A 49 -9.34 17.69 -6.38
CA LYS A 49 -7.94 17.32 -6.64
C LYS A 49 -7.82 16.10 -7.55
N ALA A 50 -8.68 15.10 -7.37
CA ALA A 50 -8.70 13.94 -8.27
C ALA A 50 -8.97 14.37 -9.73
N ALA A 51 -9.96 15.25 -9.95
CA ALA A 51 -10.28 15.78 -11.27
C ALA A 51 -9.12 16.61 -11.87
N GLN A 52 -8.43 17.42 -11.04
CA GLN A 52 -7.26 18.17 -11.49
C GLN A 52 -6.16 17.22 -11.99
N TYR A 53 -5.84 16.16 -11.22
CA TYR A 53 -4.84 15.16 -11.64
C TYR A 53 -5.28 14.34 -12.85
N MET A 54 -6.58 14.13 -13.07
CA MET A 54 -7.08 13.55 -14.33
C MET A 54 -6.80 14.48 -15.50
N ALA A 55 -7.11 15.77 -15.36
CA ALA A 55 -6.83 16.76 -16.40
C ALA A 55 -5.32 16.87 -16.70
N ASP A 56 -4.48 16.91 -15.68
CA ASP A 56 -3.01 16.94 -15.81
C ASP A 56 -2.46 15.70 -16.54
N ALA A 57 -3.17 14.57 -16.41
CA ALA A 57 -2.85 13.32 -17.11
C ALA A 57 -3.43 13.24 -18.52
N GLY A 58 -4.11 14.28 -19.00
CA GLY A 58 -4.71 14.35 -20.34
C GLY A 58 -6.13 13.82 -20.44
N TYR A 59 -6.81 13.59 -19.30
CA TYR A 59 -8.20 13.13 -19.21
C TYR A 59 -9.07 14.22 -18.60
N ALA A 60 -9.35 15.30 -19.36
CA ALA A 60 -10.08 16.46 -18.85
C ALA A 60 -11.59 16.37 -19.02
N GLU A 61 -12.06 15.61 -19.99
CA GLU A 61 -13.47 15.52 -20.36
C GLU A 61 -14.04 14.15 -20.02
N LYS A 62 -15.38 14.09 -19.89
CA LYS A 62 -16.10 12.82 -19.71
C LYS A 62 -16.97 12.51 -20.93
N ASN A 63 -17.03 11.23 -21.30
CA ASN A 63 -17.92 10.74 -22.34
C ASN A 63 -19.40 10.67 -21.86
N ALA A 64 -20.30 10.21 -22.74
CA ALA A 64 -21.72 10.11 -22.42
C ALA A 64 -22.03 9.12 -21.28
N ASP A 65 -21.15 8.16 -21.03
CA ASP A 65 -21.28 7.17 -19.95
C ASP A 65 -20.71 7.68 -18.62
N GLY A 66 -20.14 8.90 -18.61
CA GLY A 66 -19.58 9.54 -17.41
C GLY A 66 -18.13 9.20 -17.11
N PHE A 67 -17.43 8.50 -18.01
CA PHE A 67 -16.00 8.16 -17.84
C PHE A 67 -15.08 9.23 -18.45
N TYR A 68 -14.02 9.55 -17.75
CA TYR A 68 -12.96 10.43 -18.24
C TYR A 68 -12.32 9.86 -19.50
N VAL A 69 -12.10 10.71 -20.50
CA VAL A 69 -11.50 10.36 -21.79
C VAL A 69 -10.30 11.25 -22.10
N ASN A 70 -9.35 10.69 -22.86
CA ASN A 70 -8.24 11.44 -23.43
C ASN A 70 -8.67 12.22 -24.71
N ALA A 71 -7.75 12.92 -25.33
CA ALA A 71 -8.01 13.70 -26.55
C ALA A 71 -8.47 12.84 -27.75
N ASP A 72 -8.17 11.55 -27.75
CA ASP A 72 -8.58 10.59 -28.78
C ASP A 72 -9.95 9.97 -28.48
N GLY A 73 -10.58 10.31 -27.36
CA GLY A 73 -11.86 9.79 -26.91
C GLY A 73 -11.77 8.44 -26.21
N GLU A 74 -10.58 7.96 -25.88
CA GLU A 74 -10.37 6.71 -25.17
C GLU A 74 -10.61 6.90 -23.67
N SER A 75 -11.42 6.02 -23.07
CA SER A 75 -11.72 6.08 -21.64
C SER A 75 -10.51 5.75 -20.78
N CYS A 76 -10.35 6.48 -19.67
CA CYS A 76 -9.43 6.09 -18.61
C CYS A 76 -9.92 4.79 -17.97
N ALA A 77 -9.22 3.71 -18.25
CA ALA A 77 -9.58 2.38 -17.78
C ALA A 77 -8.33 1.60 -17.35
N PHE A 78 -8.52 0.70 -16.40
CA PHE A 78 -7.48 -0.28 -16.02
C PHE A 78 -8.09 -1.55 -15.44
N THR A 79 -7.29 -2.62 -15.46
CA THR A 79 -7.63 -3.90 -14.83
C THR A 79 -7.13 -3.92 -13.40
N LEU A 80 -8.04 -4.21 -12.45
CA LEU A 80 -7.73 -4.43 -11.05
C LEU A 80 -7.78 -5.93 -10.75
N THR A 81 -6.62 -6.50 -10.50
CA THR A 81 -6.46 -7.94 -10.23
C THR A 81 -6.55 -8.24 -8.74
N CYS A 82 -7.32 -9.26 -8.35
CA CYS A 82 -7.40 -9.73 -6.97
C CYS A 82 -7.36 -11.27 -6.88
N ASN A 83 -6.97 -11.76 -5.69
CA ASN A 83 -6.89 -13.19 -5.41
C ASN A 83 -8.25 -13.71 -4.93
N ALA A 84 -8.88 -14.61 -5.70
CA ALA A 84 -10.16 -15.24 -5.40
C ALA A 84 -10.18 -16.02 -4.08
N GLY A 85 -9.04 -16.58 -3.67
CA GLY A 85 -8.90 -17.31 -2.40
C GLY A 85 -8.90 -16.42 -1.15
N LYS A 86 -8.95 -15.07 -1.34
CA LYS A 86 -8.99 -14.09 -0.26
C LYS A 86 -10.25 -13.24 -0.37
N GLU A 87 -11.31 -13.68 0.28
CA GLU A 87 -12.63 -13.03 0.24
C GLU A 87 -12.56 -11.51 0.52
N ALA A 88 -11.78 -11.11 1.53
CA ALA A 88 -11.59 -9.70 1.83
C ALA A 88 -10.97 -8.91 0.68
N HIS A 89 -10.02 -9.48 -0.08
CA HIS A 89 -9.41 -8.82 -1.24
C HIS A 89 -10.41 -8.61 -2.37
N VAL A 90 -11.34 -9.54 -2.57
CA VAL A 90 -12.42 -9.40 -3.54
C VAL A 90 -13.33 -8.23 -3.13
N GLY A 91 -13.75 -8.18 -1.86
CA GLY A 91 -14.54 -7.07 -1.33
C GLY A 91 -13.84 -5.71 -1.46
N TYR A 92 -12.53 -5.64 -1.21
CA TYR A 92 -11.76 -4.39 -1.43
C TYR A 92 -11.78 -3.99 -2.90
N ALA A 93 -11.56 -4.94 -3.81
CA ALA A 93 -11.56 -4.67 -5.24
C ALA A 93 -12.91 -4.18 -5.75
N GLU A 94 -14.01 -4.75 -5.26
CA GLU A 94 -15.38 -4.32 -5.60
C GLU A 94 -15.68 -2.92 -5.10
N LEU A 95 -15.24 -2.55 -3.88
CA LEU A 95 -15.43 -1.21 -3.35
C LEU A 95 -14.56 -0.19 -4.10
N VAL A 96 -13.29 -0.50 -4.41
CA VAL A 96 -12.43 0.33 -5.25
C VAL A 96 -13.09 0.58 -6.61
N LYS A 97 -13.55 -0.49 -7.28
CA LYS A 97 -14.26 -0.38 -8.57
C LYS A 97 -15.46 0.56 -8.46
N THR A 98 -16.31 0.33 -7.47
CA THR A 98 -17.53 1.13 -7.28
C THR A 98 -17.23 2.62 -7.13
N GLN A 99 -16.27 2.97 -6.29
CA GLN A 99 -15.91 4.36 -6.04
C GLN A 99 -15.25 5.02 -7.24
N LEU A 100 -14.33 4.33 -7.91
CA LEU A 100 -13.64 4.86 -9.08
C LEU A 100 -14.57 5.02 -10.28
N GLU A 101 -15.51 4.11 -10.52
CA GLU A 101 -16.50 4.23 -11.58
C GLU A 101 -17.49 5.38 -11.31
N GLN A 102 -17.88 5.60 -10.05
CA GLN A 102 -18.68 6.78 -9.67
C GLN A 102 -17.91 8.09 -9.92
N PHE A 103 -16.62 8.10 -9.74
CA PHE A 103 -15.77 9.25 -10.05
C PHE A 103 -15.60 9.42 -11.57
N GLY A 104 -15.56 8.35 -12.33
CA GLY A 104 -15.42 8.35 -13.79
C GLY A 104 -14.17 7.65 -14.32
N ILE A 105 -13.55 6.77 -13.55
CA ILE A 105 -12.48 5.88 -14.00
C ILE A 105 -13.04 4.48 -14.15
N GLN A 106 -12.92 3.88 -15.33
CA GLN A 106 -13.42 2.55 -15.60
C GLN A 106 -12.51 1.48 -14.98
N VAL A 107 -13.06 0.52 -14.23
CA VAL A 107 -12.30 -0.55 -13.60
C VAL A 107 -12.82 -1.92 -14.03
N VAL A 108 -11.95 -2.70 -14.64
CA VAL A 108 -12.21 -4.11 -14.98
C VAL A 108 -11.69 -4.98 -13.85
N LEU A 109 -12.57 -5.69 -13.14
CA LEU A 109 -12.14 -6.64 -12.11
C LEU A 109 -11.68 -7.94 -12.76
N GLU A 110 -10.50 -8.39 -12.35
CA GLU A 110 -9.95 -9.68 -12.69
C GLU A 110 -9.68 -10.48 -11.43
N THR A 111 -10.50 -11.50 -11.19
CA THR A 111 -10.41 -12.34 -9.99
C THR A 111 -9.74 -13.66 -10.37
N LEU A 112 -8.55 -13.93 -9.85
CA LEU A 112 -7.71 -15.06 -10.20
C LEU A 112 -7.54 -16.02 -9.01
N ASP A 113 -7.31 -17.31 -9.28
CA ASP A 113 -6.79 -18.23 -8.27
C ASP A 113 -5.38 -17.80 -7.79
N ALA A 114 -4.92 -18.38 -6.68
CA ALA A 114 -3.68 -17.96 -6.03
C ALA A 114 -2.44 -18.08 -6.94
N ASP A 115 -2.34 -19.12 -7.73
CA ASP A 115 -1.17 -19.36 -8.58
C ASP A 115 -1.16 -18.41 -9.78
N SER A 116 -2.29 -18.24 -10.44
CA SER A 116 -2.48 -17.28 -11.53
C SER A 116 -2.26 -15.83 -11.07
N TYR A 117 -2.80 -15.48 -9.87
CA TYR A 117 -2.59 -14.18 -9.25
C TYR A 117 -1.09 -13.92 -9.00
N ASN A 118 -0.39 -14.87 -8.38
CA ASN A 118 1.04 -14.74 -8.10
C ASN A 118 1.88 -14.66 -9.37
N ALA A 119 1.58 -15.47 -10.39
CA ALA A 119 2.27 -15.43 -11.67
C ALA A 119 2.13 -14.06 -12.36
N LYS A 120 0.98 -13.41 -12.23
CA LYS A 120 0.70 -12.11 -12.82
C LYS A 120 1.29 -10.93 -12.05
N THR A 121 1.39 -11.04 -10.72
CA THR A 121 1.70 -9.92 -9.83
C THR A 121 3.09 -9.97 -9.20
N SER A 122 3.88 -11.03 -9.41
CA SER A 122 5.17 -11.20 -8.76
C SER A 122 6.25 -11.70 -9.71
N ASN A 123 7.38 -11.00 -9.77
CA ASN A 123 8.56 -11.42 -10.53
C ASN A 123 9.12 -12.78 -10.11
N LYS A 124 8.92 -13.16 -8.86
CA LYS A 124 9.37 -14.46 -8.34
C LYS A 124 8.77 -15.65 -9.12
N PHE A 125 7.55 -15.45 -9.61
CA PHE A 125 6.79 -16.51 -10.31
C PHE A 125 6.75 -16.31 -11.83
N SER A 126 7.03 -15.11 -12.32
CA SER A 126 6.86 -14.73 -13.73
C SER A 126 8.16 -14.38 -14.45
N GLU A 127 9.33 -14.65 -13.86
CA GLU A 127 10.62 -14.36 -14.48
C GLU A 127 10.72 -12.93 -15.07
N ASN A 128 10.32 -11.93 -14.32
CA ASN A 128 10.24 -10.51 -14.71
C ASN A 128 9.08 -10.17 -15.66
N ASN A 129 8.08 -11.02 -15.79
CA ASN A 129 6.93 -10.77 -16.64
C ASN A 129 5.69 -10.35 -15.84
N ILE A 130 5.79 -9.29 -15.03
CA ILE A 130 4.64 -8.71 -14.36
C ILE A 130 3.76 -8.04 -15.41
N THR A 131 2.52 -8.49 -15.51
CA THR A 131 1.57 -7.99 -16.51
C THR A 131 0.34 -7.33 -15.90
N MET A 132 0.32 -7.15 -14.58
CA MET A 132 -0.77 -6.42 -13.91
C MET A 132 -0.69 -4.92 -14.19
N GLU A 133 -1.86 -4.28 -14.29
CA GLU A 133 -1.98 -2.83 -14.27
C GLU A 133 -2.16 -2.32 -12.83
N ALA A 134 -3.03 -2.98 -12.07
CA ALA A 134 -3.20 -2.77 -10.63
C ALA A 134 -3.58 -4.08 -9.94
N ALA A 135 -3.25 -4.21 -8.65
CA ALA A 135 -3.65 -5.38 -7.87
C ALA A 135 -3.97 -5.03 -6.42
N ILE A 136 -4.89 -5.79 -5.81
CA ILE A 136 -5.13 -5.74 -4.37
C ILE A 136 -4.13 -6.64 -3.66
N TYR A 137 -3.39 -6.04 -2.76
CA TYR A 137 -2.34 -6.70 -1.99
C TYR A 137 -2.60 -6.60 -0.48
N GLY A 138 -2.27 -7.64 0.27
CA GLY A 138 -2.16 -7.54 1.73
C GLY A 138 -0.71 -7.24 2.11
N TYR A 139 -0.51 -6.21 2.89
CA TYR A 139 0.81 -5.79 3.33
C TYR A 139 0.89 -5.75 4.87
N THR A 140 1.92 -6.35 5.43
CA THR A 140 2.18 -6.30 6.86
C THR A 140 3.45 -5.49 7.11
N ALA A 141 3.29 -4.21 7.45
CA ALA A 141 4.40 -3.29 7.65
C ALA A 141 5.26 -3.65 8.88
N ALA A 142 4.66 -4.27 9.89
CA ALA A 142 5.33 -4.54 11.17
C ALA A 142 6.41 -5.63 11.13
N GLY A 143 6.37 -6.57 10.19
CA GLY A 143 7.34 -7.66 10.10
C GLY A 143 8.57 -7.39 9.25
N MET A 144 8.60 -6.26 8.56
CA MET A 144 9.69 -5.92 7.64
C MET A 144 10.25 -4.57 8.04
N GLY A 145 11.56 -4.48 8.25
CA GLY A 145 12.20 -3.17 8.36
C GLY A 145 11.77 -2.31 7.16
N MET A 146 11.50 -1.04 7.39
CA MET A 146 10.97 -0.11 6.38
C MET A 146 11.70 -0.23 5.03
N LYS A 147 13.05 -0.27 5.06
CA LYS A 147 13.86 -0.43 3.86
C LYS A 147 13.46 -1.64 3.03
N ASN A 148 13.42 -2.83 3.64
CA ASN A 148 13.17 -4.06 2.89
C ASN A 148 11.73 -4.16 2.39
N GLY A 149 10.77 -3.69 3.20
CA GLY A 149 9.37 -3.69 2.83
C GLY A 149 9.06 -2.75 1.67
N LEU A 150 9.51 -1.52 1.76
CA LEU A 150 9.24 -0.51 0.75
C LEU A 150 10.15 -0.64 -0.49
N ALA A 151 11.35 -1.20 -0.33
CA ALA A 151 12.23 -1.52 -1.45
C ALA A 151 11.64 -2.56 -2.41
N SER A 152 10.68 -3.36 -1.97
CA SER A 152 10.07 -4.41 -2.80
C SER A 152 9.34 -3.91 -4.05
N ILE A 153 9.11 -2.62 -4.18
CA ILE A 153 8.53 -2.00 -5.38
C ILE A 153 9.57 -1.65 -6.45
N TYR A 154 10.86 -1.59 -6.09
CA TYR A 154 11.96 -1.18 -6.97
C TYR A 154 12.50 -2.36 -7.77
N VAL A 155 12.83 -2.11 -9.03
CA VAL A 155 13.45 -3.09 -9.95
C VAL A 155 14.70 -2.47 -10.55
N ASP A 156 15.85 -3.08 -10.36
CA ASP A 156 17.14 -2.59 -10.86
C ASP A 156 17.70 -3.42 -12.04
N GLY A 157 16.98 -4.39 -12.52
CA GLY A 157 17.41 -5.27 -13.62
C GLY A 157 18.43 -6.34 -13.21
N THR A 158 19.07 -6.23 -12.05
CA THR A 158 20.02 -7.22 -11.52
C THR A 158 19.41 -8.08 -10.42
N HIS A 159 18.41 -7.55 -9.73
CA HIS A 159 17.68 -8.23 -8.67
C HIS A 159 16.19 -8.24 -9.01
N PRO A 160 15.63 -9.40 -9.40
CA PRO A 160 14.21 -9.54 -9.59
C PRO A 160 13.50 -9.29 -8.26
N VAL A 161 12.68 -8.27 -8.22
CA VAL A 161 12.00 -7.83 -6.99
C VAL A 161 10.69 -8.57 -6.82
N GLN A 162 10.41 -8.92 -5.58
CA GLN A 162 9.12 -9.44 -5.16
C GLN A 162 8.13 -8.30 -4.98
N GLY A 163 7.58 -7.80 -5.99
CA GLY A 163 6.58 -6.74 -5.81
C GLY A 163 6.34 -6.00 -7.10
N GLY A 164 5.10 -5.88 -7.43
CA GLY A 164 4.69 -5.62 -8.77
C GLY A 164 4.71 -4.18 -9.26
N CYS A 165 5.18 -3.20 -8.49
CA CYS A 165 5.06 -1.82 -8.94
C CYS A 165 6.07 -1.42 -10.02
N GLN A 166 7.10 -2.23 -10.25
CA GLN A 166 8.13 -2.03 -11.27
C GLN A 166 8.66 -0.59 -11.34
N VAL A 167 9.05 -0.07 -10.19
CA VAL A 167 9.60 1.29 -10.09
C VAL A 167 11.05 1.27 -10.54
N PHE A 168 11.36 2.05 -11.59
CA PHE A 168 12.70 2.30 -12.10
C PHE A 168 12.99 3.79 -11.89
N ASP A 169 13.53 4.16 -10.74
CA ASP A 169 13.72 5.55 -10.35
C ASP A 169 15.04 5.72 -9.61
N GLU A 170 15.93 6.59 -10.12
CA GLU A 170 17.26 6.80 -9.57
C GLU A 170 17.22 7.51 -8.21
N GLU A 171 16.28 8.43 -8.00
CA GLU A 171 16.09 9.08 -6.69
C GLU A 171 15.67 8.05 -5.63
N PHE A 172 14.70 7.19 -5.97
CA PHE A 172 14.28 6.11 -5.09
C PHE A 172 15.43 5.17 -4.74
N GLN A 173 16.25 4.78 -5.73
CA GLN A 173 17.44 3.96 -5.51
C GLN A 173 18.46 4.64 -4.60
N ALA A 174 18.71 5.93 -4.77
CA ALA A 174 19.61 6.69 -3.92
C ALA A 174 19.13 6.74 -2.47
N ILE A 175 17.82 6.91 -2.24
CA ILE A 175 17.21 6.87 -0.91
C ILE A 175 17.40 5.49 -0.26
N LEU A 176 17.15 4.40 -0.99
CA LEU A 176 17.36 3.04 -0.49
C LEU A 176 18.83 2.79 -0.13
N SER A 177 19.76 3.29 -0.93
CA SER A 177 21.19 3.17 -0.66
C SER A 177 21.56 3.93 0.61
N ALA A 178 21.10 5.16 0.78
CA ALA A 178 21.33 5.96 1.98
C ALA A 178 20.77 5.28 3.24
N MET A 179 19.58 4.67 3.17
CA MET A 179 19.06 3.87 4.28
C MET A 179 19.94 2.65 4.61
N GLY A 180 20.53 2.02 3.58
CA GLY A 180 21.42 0.86 3.74
C GLY A 180 22.79 1.19 4.31
N GLU A 181 23.28 2.40 4.06
CA GLU A 181 24.59 2.89 4.48
C GLU A 181 24.55 3.61 5.82
N ALA A 182 23.35 3.94 6.33
CA ALA A 182 23.16 4.62 7.60
C ALA A 182 23.84 3.88 8.76
N LYS A 183 24.61 4.60 9.56
CA LYS A 183 25.36 4.08 10.71
C LYS A 183 24.81 4.57 12.04
N THR A 184 23.91 5.55 12.00
CA THR A 184 23.23 6.09 13.17
C THR A 184 21.72 6.03 12.96
N VAL A 185 20.97 6.12 14.06
CA VAL A 185 19.50 6.19 14.02
C VAL A 185 19.05 7.46 13.32
N GLU A 186 19.76 8.56 13.50
CA GLU A 186 19.49 9.85 12.89
C GLU A 186 19.63 9.78 11.36
N GLU A 187 20.71 9.20 10.86
CA GLU A 187 20.93 9.00 9.41
C GLU A 187 19.83 8.11 8.80
N TYR A 188 19.50 7.00 9.47
CA TYR A 188 18.43 6.10 9.04
C TYR A 188 17.07 6.82 9.01
N THR A 189 16.74 7.56 10.06
CA THR A 189 15.46 8.29 10.17
C THR A 189 15.33 9.37 9.10
N ALA A 190 16.44 10.08 8.80
CA ALA A 190 16.45 11.07 7.73
C ALA A 190 16.17 10.44 6.37
N ALA A 191 16.86 9.34 6.02
CA ALA A 191 16.65 8.63 4.77
C ALA A 191 15.25 7.99 4.70
N ALA A 192 14.75 7.44 5.81
CA ALA A 192 13.38 6.92 5.92
C ALA A 192 12.33 8.02 5.73
N GLY A 193 12.58 9.23 6.20
CA GLY A 193 11.74 10.40 5.95
C GLY A 193 11.69 10.75 4.46
N SER A 194 12.83 10.78 3.79
CA SER A 194 12.90 11.01 2.34
C SER A 194 12.16 9.93 1.55
N LEU A 195 12.22 8.67 1.99
CA LEU A 195 11.47 7.58 1.37
C LEU A 195 9.95 7.81 1.45
N GLN A 196 9.46 8.25 2.61
CA GLN A 196 8.05 8.54 2.82
C GLN A 196 7.58 9.75 2.01
N ASP A 197 8.42 10.79 1.86
CA ASP A 197 8.15 11.93 0.96
C ASP A 197 8.05 11.48 -0.49
N TRP A 198 8.97 10.62 -0.94
CA TRP A 198 8.93 10.05 -2.28
C TRP A 198 7.66 9.25 -2.52
N TYR A 199 7.27 8.38 -1.56
CA TYR A 199 6.00 7.64 -1.64
C TYR A 199 4.79 8.56 -1.71
N ALA A 200 4.76 9.63 -0.92
CA ALA A 200 3.67 10.60 -0.92
C ALA A 200 3.53 11.33 -2.26
N ALA A 201 4.66 11.61 -2.93
CA ALA A 201 4.68 12.28 -4.22
C ALA A 201 4.31 11.36 -5.39
N HIS A 202 4.68 10.07 -5.34
CA HIS A 202 4.56 9.15 -6.49
C HIS A 202 3.43 8.13 -6.35
N MET A 203 2.97 7.86 -5.13
CA MET A 203 1.89 6.92 -4.80
C MET A 203 2.00 5.57 -5.57
N PRO A 204 3.12 4.85 -5.45
CA PRO A 204 3.27 3.56 -6.11
C PRO A 204 2.34 2.50 -5.50
N LEU A 205 2.04 2.65 -4.22
CA LEU A 205 1.10 1.87 -3.43
C LEU A 205 0.11 2.82 -2.76
N ILE A 206 -1.14 2.41 -2.70
CA ILE A 206 -2.22 3.14 -2.00
C ILE A 206 -2.73 2.21 -0.91
N ALA A 207 -2.47 2.54 0.36
CA ALA A 207 -3.05 1.82 1.47
C ALA A 207 -4.54 2.17 1.58
N LEU A 208 -5.41 1.18 1.69
CA LEU A 208 -6.86 1.41 1.78
C LEU A 208 -7.28 1.73 3.22
N TYR A 209 -6.73 1.02 4.19
CA TYR A 209 -6.84 1.31 5.62
C TYR A 209 -5.69 0.60 6.36
N TRP A 210 -5.43 1.02 7.58
CA TRP A 210 -4.58 0.30 8.51
C TRP A 210 -5.41 -0.33 9.61
N ASP A 211 -5.18 -1.59 9.89
CA ASP A 211 -5.81 -2.25 11.01
C ASP A 211 -4.82 -2.49 12.15
N SER A 212 -5.34 -2.55 13.36
CA SER A 212 -4.55 -2.82 14.55
C SER A 212 -4.46 -4.31 14.80
N GLN A 213 -3.27 -4.79 15.11
CA GLN A 213 -3.10 -6.14 15.58
C GLN A 213 -3.62 -6.27 17.02
N ILE A 214 -4.65 -7.08 17.22
CA ILE A 214 -5.22 -7.33 18.54
C ILE A 214 -4.50 -8.54 19.17
N LEU A 215 -3.81 -8.29 20.28
CA LEU A 215 -3.05 -9.30 21.00
C LEU A 215 -3.82 -9.70 22.28
N VAL A 216 -4.15 -10.98 22.38
CA VAL A 216 -4.90 -11.52 23.50
C VAL A 216 -4.01 -12.46 24.30
N HIS A 217 -4.03 -12.33 25.63
CA HIS A 217 -3.31 -13.22 26.54
C HIS A 217 -4.17 -13.60 27.75
N SER A 218 -3.77 -14.65 28.44
CA SER A 218 -4.44 -15.10 29.68
C SER A 218 -4.27 -14.06 30.80
N ALA A 219 -5.36 -13.73 31.50
CA ALA A 219 -5.33 -12.89 32.68
C ALA A 219 -4.59 -13.50 33.89
N ALA A 220 -4.25 -14.77 33.84
CA ALA A 220 -3.45 -15.46 34.87
C ALA A 220 -1.96 -15.09 34.85
N TYR A 221 -1.51 -14.36 33.79
CA TYR A 221 -0.12 -13.95 33.63
C TYR A 221 -0.04 -12.43 33.47
N GLU A 222 1.12 -11.88 33.80
CA GLU A 222 1.45 -10.46 33.68
C GLU A 222 2.86 -10.24 33.12
N ASN A 223 3.26 -8.97 32.95
CA ASN A 223 4.58 -8.56 32.46
C ASN A 223 4.82 -8.94 30.97
N PHE A 224 3.75 -8.89 30.16
CA PHE A 224 3.89 -8.98 28.72
C PHE A 224 4.52 -7.69 28.14
N THR A 225 5.50 -7.85 27.26
CA THR A 225 6.07 -6.75 26.49
C THR A 225 5.63 -6.86 25.05
N VAL A 226 5.00 -5.83 24.53
CA VAL A 226 4.60 -5.79 23.11
C VAL A 226 5.79 -5.33 22.27
N ASP A 227 6.17 -6.16 21.30
CA ASP A 227 7.14 -5.81 20.27
C ASP A 227 6.39 -5.48 18.96
N ALA A 228 6.86 -4.43 18.25
CA ALA A 228 6.20 -3.98 17.02
C ALA A 228 6.25 -4.99 15.87
N VAL A 229 7.23 -5.91 15.90
CA VAL A 229 7.45 -6.94 14.87
C VAL A 229 6.86 -8.29 15.29
N PHE A 230 7.14 -8.71 16.52
CA PHE A 230 6.81 -10.07 17.01
C PHE A 230 5.59 -10.09 17.92
N GLY A 231 4.94 -8.95 18.17
CA GLY A 231 3.80 -8.84 19.06
C GLY A 231 4.15 -9.28 20.49
N LEU A 232 3.35 -10.17 21.09
CA LEU A 232 3.62 -10.73 22.41
C LEU A 232 4.63 -11.88 22.37
N ASN A 233 4.89 -12.48 21.22
CA ASN A 233 5.81 -13.61 21.08
C ASN A 233 7.23 -13.14 20.82
N ASN A 234 7.85 -12.53 21.83
CA ASN A 234 9.20 -11.97 21.75
C ASN A 234 10.01 -12.35 22.99
N ALA A 235 11.34 -12.20 22.89
CA ALA A 235 12.26 -12.61 23.96
C ALA A 235 11.99 -11.85 25.28
N ASN A 236 11.67 -10.56 25.23
CA ASN A 236 11.40 -9.79 26.44
C ASN A 236 10.17 -10.33 27.19
N THR A 237 9.10 -10.66 26.48
CA THR A 237 7.93 -11.32 27.09
C THR A 237 8.31 -12.65 27.73
N TRP A 238 9.06 -13.51 27.02
CA TRP A 238 9.42 -14.83 27.54
C TRP A 238 10.33 -14.77 28.78
N PHE A 239 11.13 -13.75 28.92
CA PHE A 239 12.00 -13.54 30.11
C PHE A 239 11.29 -12.80 31.25
N SER A 240 10.23 -12.04 30.98
CA SER A 240 9.56 -11.21 31.99
C SER A 240 8.22 -11.74 32.47
N ILE A 241 7.57 -12.63 31.71
CA ILE A 241 6.25 -13.15 32.05
C ILE A 241 6.25 -13.87 33.41
N THR A 242 5.28 -13.56 34.24
CA THR A 242 5.09 -14.19 35.55
C THR A 242 3.63 -14.56 35.73
N ALA A 243 3.38 -15.65 36.50
CA ALA A 243 2.04 -15.94 36.97
C ALA A 243 1.64 -14.96 38.07
N LYS A 244 0.37 -14.58 38.12
CA LYS A 244 -0.21 -13.77 39.18
C LYS A 244 -0.48 -14.59 40.41
#